data_60e610750a0a353ed95c71b6fda698a7
#
_entry.id   60e610750a0a353ed95c71b6fda698a7
#
_cell.length_a   1.000
_cell.length_b   1.000
_cell.length_c   1.000
_cell.angle_alpha   90.00
_cell.angle_beta   90.00
_cell.angle_gamma   90.00
#
_symmetry.space_group_name_H-M   'P 1'
#
loop_
_entity.id
_entity.type
_entity.pdbx_description
1 polymer ?
#
loop_
_entity_poly.entity_id
_entity_poly.type
_entity_poly.pdbx_seq_one_letter_code
_entity_poly.pdbx_strand_id
1 'polypeptide(L)'
;MDNQTPSELIDAKLAGLGDWRGATLARLRALIHEADPEVAESVKWRKVSNPLGVPVWEHSGIICTGEVYRDKVKLTFACGASLGDPNGLFNASLDGNTRRAIDIPEGGSIDAEAFKALIREAVALNMVKKQPKR
;
A
#
# COMPACT_ATOMS: atom_id res chain seq x y z
N MET A 1 -24.06 5.16 -12.85
CA MET A 1 -22.84 5.56 -13.55
C MET A 1 -21.75 5.90 -12.56
N ASP A 2 -20.61 5.32 -12.74
CA ASP A 2 -19.53 5.45 -11.77
C ASP A 2 -18.47 6.41 -12.30
N ASN A 3 -18.54 7.67 -11.86
CA ASN A 3 -17.59 8.71 -12.26
C ASN A 3 -16.61 9.02 -11.13
N GLN A 4 -16.53 8.15 -10.14
CA GLN A 4 -15.67 8.40 -9.00
C GLN A 4 -14.20 8.26 -9.36
N THR A 5 -13.37 9.15 -8.82
CA THR A 5 -11.92 9.04 -8.94
C THR A 5 -11.42 7.86 -8.10
N PRO A 6 -10.21 7.37 -8.37
CA PRO A 6 -9.63 6.32 -7.50
C PRO A 6 -9.60 6.74 -6.03
N SER A 7 -9.24 7.98 -5.73
CA SER A 7 -9.22 8.45 -4.33
C SER A 7 -10.61 8.40 -3.71
N GLU A 8 -11.64 8.75 -4.46
CA GLU A 8 -13.02 8.67 -3.96
C GLU A 8 -13.45 7.22 -3.72
N LEU A 9 -13.04 6.30 -4.58
CA LEU A 9 -13.32 4.88 -4.39
C LEU A 9 -12.63 4.35 -3.13
N ILE A 10 -11.41 4.80 -2.87
CA ILE A 10 -10.70 4.42 -1.65
C ILE A 10 -11.43 5.01 -0.42
N ASP A 11 -11.84 6.27 -0.50
CA ASP A 11 -12.63 6.89 0.57
C ASP A 11 -13.86 6.06 0.90
N ALA A 12 -14.59 5.61 -0.14
CA ALA A 12 -15.79 4.80 0.04
C ALA A 12 -15.47 3.47 0.70
N LYS A 13 -14.36 2.84 0.29
CA LYS A 13 -13.96 1.57 0.86
C LYS A 13 -13.63 1.70 2.35
N LEU A 14 -12.90 2.75 2.72
CA LEU A 14 -12.55 3.00 4.12
C LEU A 14 -13.80 3.26 4.95
N ALA A 15 -14.73 4.07 4.43
CA ALA A 15 -15.97 4.36 5.13
C ALA A 15 -16.82 3.11 5.32
N GLY A 16 -16.83 2.24 4.31
CA GLY A 16 -17.63 1.01 4.35
C GLY A 16 -17.13 -0.03 5.34
N LEU A 17 -15.85 0.01 5.71
CA LEU A 17 -15.31 -0.95 6.68
C LEU A 17 -15.86 -0.73 8.08
N GLY A 18 -15.96 0.54 8.51
CA GLY A 18 -16.62 0.90 9.75
C GLY A 18 -16.00 0.36 11.04
N ASP A 19 -14.77 -0.16 10.98
CA ASP A 19 -14.12 -0.74 12.15
C ASP A 19 -12.62 -0.43 12.11
N TRP A 20 -11.85 -1.12 12.97
CA TRP A 20 -10.41 -0.88 13.12
C TRP A 20 -9.64 -1.02 11.79
N ARG A 21 -10.15 -1.84 10.88
CA ARG A 21 -9.46 -2.06 9.59
C ARG A 21 -9.49 -0.79 8.74
N GLY A 22 -10.61 -0.08 8.76
CA GLY A 22 -10.73 1.20 8.07
C GLY A 22 -9.78 2.24 8.65
N ALA A 23 -9.72 2.33 9.96
CA ALA A 23 -8.82 3.27 10.64
C ALA A 23 -7.35 2.94 10.34
N THR A 24 -7.00 1.65 10.35
CA THR A 24 -5.64 1.20 10.07
C THR A 24 -5.24 1.56 8.64
N LEU A 25 -6.08 1.24 7.67
CA LEU A 25 -5.77 1.52 6.28
C LEU A 25 -5.72 3.03 6.02
N ALA A 26 -6.61 3.80 6.66
CA ALA A 26 -6.59 5.27 6.57
C ALA A 26 -5.27 5.83 7.10
N ARG A 27 -4.78 5.29 8.19
CA ARG A 27 -3.49 5.72 8.78
C ARG A 27 -2.34 5.43 7.82
N LEU A 28 -2.31 4.23 7.24
CA LEU A 28 -1.27 3.87 6.28
C LEU A 28 -1.33 4.78 5.06
N ARG A 29 -2.54 5.06 4.56
CA ARG A 29 -2.73 5.97 3.43
C ARG A 29 -2.16 7.34 3.73
N ALA A 30 -2.45 7.88 4.91
CA ALA A 30 -1.94 9.19 5.32
C ALA A 30 -0.41 9.18 5.35
N LEU A 31 0.20 8.14 5.90
CA LEU A 31 1.67 8.03 5.98
C LEU A 31 2.30 7.93 4.59
N ILE A 32 1.65 7.21 3.67
CA ILE A 32 2.13 7.11 2.29
C ILE A 32 2.17 8.51 1.65
N HIS A 33 1.10 9.29 1.81
CA HIS A 33 1.04 10.64 1.25
C HIS A 33 2.04 11.59 1.92
N GLU A 34 2.30 11.41 3.21
CA GLU A 34 3.33 12.20 3.90
C GLU A 34 4.71 11.86 3.38
N ALA A 35 4.97 10.58 3.13
CA ALA A 35 6.28 10.14 2.63
C ALA A 35 6.51 10.61 1.20
N ASP A 36 5.45 10.64 0.39
CA ASP A 36 5.54 10.98 -1.02
C ASP A 36 4.31 11.79 -1.44
N PRO A 37 4.39 13.12 -1.36
CA PRO A 37 3.25 13.97 -1.75
C PRO A 37 2.83 13.83 -3.22
N GLU A 38 3.67 13.24 -4.07
CA GLU A 38 3.38 13.04 -5.47
C GLU A 38 2.81 11.66 -5.78
N VAL A 39 2.59 10.84 -4.75
CA VAL A 39 2.06 9.50 -4.97
C VAL A 39 0.69 9.56 -5.64
N ALA A 40 0.48 8.66 -6.60
CA ALA A 40 -0.81 8.52 -7.27
C ALA A 40 -1.58 7.36 -6.65
N GLU A 41 -2.88 7.55 -6.50
CA GLU A 41 -3.77 6.49 -6.03
C GLU A 41 -4.52 5.90 -7.21
N SER A 42 -4.64 4.58 -7.24
CA SER A 42 -5.48 3.91 -8.21
C SER A 42 -6.22 2.76 -7.54
N VAL A 43 -7.12 2.14 -8.27
CA VAL A 43 -7.91 1.01 -7.79
C VAL A 43 -7.85 -0.04 -8.87
N LYS A 44 -7.48 -1.26 -8.49
CA LYS A 44 -7.36 -2.36 -9.43
C LYS A 44 -8.19 -3.55 -8.98
N TRP A 45 -8.35 -4.49 -9.88
CA TRP A 45 -8.99 -5.78 -9.60
C TRP A 45 -10.42 -5.63 -9.04
N ARG A 46 -11.19 -4.69 -9.61
CA ARG A 46 -12.61 -4.56 -9.28
C ARG A 46 -13.37 -5.75 -9.84
N LYS A 47 -14.27 -6.30 -9.04
CA LYS A 47 -15.10 -7.43 -9.45
C LYS A 47 -16.37 -7.47 -8.61
N VAL A 48 -17.30 -8.35 -8.97
CA VAL A 48 -18.58 -8.42 -8.29
C VAL A 48 -18.41 -8.64 -6.78
N SER A 49 -17.48 -9.51 -6.39
CA SER A 49 -17.24 -9.78 -4.96
C SER A 49 -16.43 -8.68 -4.28
N ASN A 50 -15.86 -7.75 -5.05
CA ASN A 50 -15.09 -6.63 -4.50
C ASN A 50 -15.26 -5.43 -5.43
N PRO A 51 -16.44 -4.80 -5.44
CA PRO A 51 -16.75 -3.77 -6.44
C PRO A 51 -15.91 -2.51 -6.29
N LEU A 52 -15.39 -2.22 -5.10
CA LEU A 52 -14.53 -1.07 -4.88
C LEU A 52 -13.06 -1.36 -5.22
N GLY A 53 -12.72 -2.64 -5.44
CA GLY A 53 -11.38 -3.03 -5.83
C GLY A 53 -10.37 -2.94 -4.72
N VAL A 54 -9.10 -2.97 -5.11
CA VAL A 54 -7.96 -2.93 -4.20
C VAL A 54 -7.24 -1.60 -4.36
N PRO A 55 -7.08 -0.82 -3.28
CA PRO A 55 -6.29 0.41 -3.33
C PRO A 55 -4.84 0.13 -3.72
N VAL A 56 -4.32 0.95 -4.62
CA VAL A 56 -2.95 0.84 -5.12
C VAL A 56 -2.31 2.21 -5.08
N TRP A 57 -1.07 2.28 -4.58
CA TRP A 57 -0.29 3.51 -4.56
C TRP A 57 0.87 3.36 -5.51
N GLU A 58 1.06 4.35 -6.37
CA GLU A 58 2.01 4.28 -7.48
C GLU A 58 2.85 5.55 -7.57
N HIS A 59 4.11 5.37 -7.93
CA HIS A 59 5.00 6.44 -8.32
C HIS A 59 6.10 5.80 -9.19
N SER A 60 6.03 6.05 -10.50
CA SER A 60 6.91 5.40 -11.49
C SER A 60 6.79 3.88 -11.45
N GLY A 61 5.59 3.39 -11.15
CA GLY A 61 5.29 1.98 -10.99
C GLY A 61 4.58 1.76 -9.66
N ILE A 62 4.08 0.57 -9.45
CA ILE A 62 3.37 0.25 -8.21
C ILE A 62 4.35 0.27 -7.03
N ILE A 63 3.99 1.01 -5.99
CA ILE A 63 4.70 0.96 -4.71
C ILE A 63 4.14 -0.18 -3.88
N CYS A 64 2.85 -0.10 -3.57
CA CYS A 64 2.20 -1.09 -2.71
C CYS A 64 0.70 -1.11 -2.95
N THR A 65 0.08 -2.20 -2.47
CA THR A 65 -1.36 -2.40 -2.53
C THR A 65 -1.87 -2.66 -1.11
N GLY A 66 -3.10 -2.20 -0.83
CA GLY A 66 -3.71 -2.39 0.46
C GLY A 66 -4.88 -3.35 0.40
N GLU A 67 -4.78 -4.47 1.10
CA GLU A 67 -5.83 -5.47 1.16
C GLU A 67 -6.36 -5.58 2.58
N VAL A 68 -7.65 -5.85 2.69
CA VAL A 68 -8.32 -5.95 3.98
C VAL A 68 -8.88 -7.36 4.13
N TYR A 69 -8.47 -8.02 5.20
CA TYR A 69 -8.96 -9.35 5.57
C TYR A 69 -9.75 -9.23 6.86
N ARG A 70 -10.34 -10.32 7.27
CA ARG A 70 -11.17 -10.32 8.48
C ARG A 70 -10.37 -9.95 9.73
N ASP A 71 -9.12 -10.39 9.80
CA ASP A 71 -8.29 -10.29 10.99
C ASP A 71 -7.05 -9.45 10.81
N LYS A 72 -6.87 -8.81 9.66
CA LYS A 72 -5.66 -8.02 9.41
C LYS A 72 -5.86 -7.08 8.22
N VAL A 73 -5.03 -6.05 8.19
CA VAL A 73 -4.81 -5.24 6.99
C VAL A 73 -3.44 -5.64 6.45
N LYS A 74 -3.39 -5.95 5.17
CA LYS A 74 -2.14 -6.36 4.51
C LYS A 74 -1.71 -5.31 3.51
N LEU A 75 -0.48 -4.84 3.65
CA LEU A 75 0.11 -3.92 2.69
C LEU A 75 1.24 -4.66 1.98
N THR A 76 1.07 -4.87 0.66
CA THR A 76 2.02 -5.64 -0.13
C THR A 76 2.85 -4.70 -1.00
N PHE A 77 4.17 -4.75 -0.83
CA PHE A 77 5.11 -3.96 -1.63
C PHE A 77 5.52 -4.74 -2.87
N ALA A 78 5.26 -4.15 -4.04
CA ALA A 78 5.47 -4.82 -5.33
C ALA A 78 6.92 -5.28 -5.51
N CYS A 79 7.88 -4.50 -5.05
CA CYS A 79 9.30 -4.82 -5.16
C CYS A 79 9.93 -5.04 -3.78
N GLY A 80 9.14 -5.52 -2.82
CA GLY A 80 9.57 -5.64 -1.43
C GLY A 80 10.85 -6.43 -1.23
N ALA A 81 11.05 -7.48 -2.04
CA ALA A 81 12.25 -8.31 -1.91
C ALA A 81 13.53 -7.55 -2.27
N SER A 82 13.42 -6.44 -2.99
CA SER A 82 14.57 -5.60 -3.37
C SER A 82 14.78 -4.42 -2.44
N LEU A 83 13.97 -4.29 -1.40
CA LEU A 83 14.10 -3.19 -0.43
C LEU A 83 14.92 -3.65 0.77
N GLY A 84 15.69 -2.72 1.34
CA GLY A 84 16.56 -3.05 2.46
C GLY A 84 15.82 -3.36 3.74
N ASP A 85 14.71 -2.66 3.98
CA ASP A 85 13.87 -2.84 5.18
C ASP A 85 14.73 -2.94 6.46
N PRO A 86 15.55 -1.92 6.75
CA PRO A 86 16.48 -2.01 7.88
C PRO A 86 15.80 -2.13 9.24
N ASN A 87 14.51 -1.76 9.33
CA ASN A 87 13.77 -1.82 10.57
C ASN A 87 12.89 -3.06 10.69
N GLY A 88 12.99 -3.98 9.73
CA GLY A 88 12.29 -5.25 9.80
C GLY A 88 10.78 -5.14 9.79
N LEU A 89 10.22 -4.25 8.95
CA LEU A 89 8.77 -4.06 8.89
C LEU A 89 8.05 -5.19 8.18
N PHE A 90 8.68 -5.81 7.18
CA PHE A 90 8.05 -6.93 6.47
C PHE A 90 7.92 -8.12 7.41
N ASN A 91 6.70 -8.64 7.53
CA ASN A 91 6.42 -9.77 8.40
C ASN A 91 5.56 -10.83 7.72
N ALA A 92 5.35 -10.70 6.41
CA ALA A 92 4.56 -11.65 5.63
C ALA A 92 5.14 -11.74 4.23
N SER A 93 4.86 -12.83 3.55
CA SER A 93 5.34 -13.10 2.20
C SER A 93 6.88 -13.04 2.10
N LEU A 94 7.55 -13.48 3.16
CA LEU A 94 9.02 -13.36 3.27
C LEU A 94 9.76 -14.27 2.30
N ASP A 95 9.09 -15.28 1.74
CA ASP A 95 9.68 -16.19 0.75
C ASP A 95 9.44 -15.70 -0.69
N GLY A 96 8.75 -14.58 -0.85
CA GLY A 96 8.46 -14.04 -2.18
C GLY A 96 9.73 -13.59 -2.90
N ASN A 97 9.82 -13.91 -4.18
CA ASN A 97 10.97 -13.49 -4.99
C ASN A 97 10.93 -12.00 -5.31
N THR A 98 9.76 -11.40 -5.30
CA THR A 98 9.57 -10.00 -5.68
C THR A 98 8.82 -9.23 -4.61
N ARG A 99 7.69 -9.77 -4.16
CA ARG A 99 6.80 -9.08 -3.22
C ARG A 99 7.12 -9.44 -1.77
N ARG A 100 6.93 -8.46 -0.90
CA ARG A 100 6.95 -8.64 0.55
C ARG A 100 5.80 -7.85 1.14
N ALA A 101 5.32 -8.26 2.31
CA ALA A 101 4.13 -7.64 2.86
C ALA A 101 4.27 -7.35 4.35
N ILE A 102 3.44 -6.40 4.79
CA ILE A 102 3.27 -6.07 6.21
C ILE A 102 1.83 -6.41 6.56
N ASP A 103 1.65 -7.31 7.53
CA ASP A 103 0.34 -7.64 8.09
C ASP A 103 0.18 -6.88 9.40
N ILE A 104 -0.94 -6.17 9.54
CA ILE A 104 -1.25 -5.41 10.76
C ILE A 104 -2.56 -5.96 11.33
N PRO A 105 -2.50 -6.64 12.49
CA PRO A 105 -3.72 -7.13 13.14
C PRO A 105 -4.39 -6.02 13.94
N GLU A 106 -5.56 -6.31 14.46
CA GLU A 106 -6.26 -5.37 15.33
C GLU A 106 -5.39 -5.03 16.54
N GLY A 107 -5.29 -3.74 16.83
CA GLY A 107 -4.43 -3.28 17.91
C GLY A 107 -2.95 -3.19 17.56
N GLY A 108 -2.58 -3.64 16.36
CA GLY A 108 -1.22 -3.52 15.89
C GLY A 108 -0.88 -2.08 15.56
N SER A 109 0.41 -1.76 15.61
CA SER A 109 0.89 -0.44 15.27
C SER A 109 2.06 -0.56 14.32
N ILE A 110 2.38 0.55 13.66
CA ILE A 110 3.53 0.60 12.76
C ILE A 110 4.37 1.81 13.13
N ASP A 111 5.69 1.64 13.06
CA ASP A 111 6.61 2.77 13.25
C ASP A 111 6.47 3.70 12.05
N ALA A 112 5.89 4.89 12.31
CA ALA A 112 5.56 5.84 11.24
C ALA A 112 6.80 6.28 10.45
N GLU A 113 7.89 6.57 11.15
CA GLU A 113 9.10 7.05 10.48
C GLU A 113 9.77 5.94 9.68
N ALA A 114 9.83 4.73 10.22
CA ALA A 114 10.36 3.58 9.51
C ALA A 114 9.51 3.26 8.28
N PHE A 115 8.19 3.34 8.41
CA PHE A 115 7.29 3.08 7.30
C PHE A 115 7.47 4.12 6.20
N LYS A 116 7.54 5.40 6.55
CA LYS A 116 7.73 6.45 5.55
C LYS A 116 9.08 6.29 4.83
N ALA A 117 10.12 5.90 5.56
CA ALA A 117 11.43 5.64 4.96
C ALA A 117 11.35 4.49 3.96
N LEU A 118 10.57 3.44 4.28
CA LEU A 118 10.38 2.30 3.39
C LEU A 118 9.64 2.73 2.11
N ILE A 119 8.62 3.57 2.24
CA ILE A 119 7.91 4.10 1.08
C ILE A 119 8.86 4.90 0.19
N ARG A 120 9.69 5.76 0.77
CA ARG A 120 10.66 6.56 0.00
C ARG A 120 11.68 5.68 -0.71
N GLU A 121 12.10 4.60 -0.06
CA GLU A 121 13.01 3.63 -0.66
C GLU A 121 12.36 2.96 -1.86
N ALA A 122 11.08 2.59 -1.74
CA ALA A 122 10.34 1.97 -2.83
C ALA A 122 10.17 2.92 -4.02
N VAL A 123 9.90 4.19 -3.75
CA VAL A 123 9.81 5.20 -4.81
C VAL A 123 11.15 5.35 -5.53
N ALA A 124 12.24 5.44 -4.77
CA ALA A 124 13.57 5.59 -5.36
C ALA A 124 13.91 4.39 -6.25
N LEU A 125 13.59 3.18 -5.79
CA LEU A 125 13.81 1.98 -6.58
C LEU A 125 13.03 2.01 -7.89
N ASN A 126 11.73 2.39 -7.82
CA ASN A 126 10.90 2.48 -9.00
C ASN A 126 11.44 3.49 -10.01
N MET A 127 11.93 4.62 -9.52
CA MET A 127 12.48 5.65 -10.40
C MET A 127 13.73 5.16 -11.13
N VAL A 128 14.59 4.42 -10.44
CA VAL A 128 15.80 3.85 -11.06
C VAL A 128 15.41 2.81 -12.11
N LYS A 129 14.44 1.94 -11.80
CA LYS A 129 14.01 0.89 -12.72
C LYS A 129 13.34 1.46 -13.96
N LYS A 130 12.73 2.63 -13.85
CA LYS A 130 12.02 3.26 -14.97
C LYS A 130 12.95 3.97 -15.94
N GLN A 131 14.19 4.30 -15.52
CA GLN A 131 15.13 5.01 -16.38
C GLN A 131 15.50 4.15 -17.59
N PRO A 132 15.65 4.78 -18.78
CA PRO A 132 16.05 4.03 -19.96
C PRO A 132 17.42 3.39 -19.79
N LYS A 133 17.58 2.21 -20.33
CA LYS A 133 18.87 1.56 -20.35
C LYS A 133 19.70 2.09 -21.52
N ARG A 134 20.99 2.09 -21.35
CA ARG A 134 21.91 2.57 -22.37
C ARG A 134 22.83 1.45 -22.82
#